data_9e96c1748fb7997cbba8864fe4a97402
#
_entry.id   9e96c1748fb7997cbba8864fe4a97402
#
_cell.length_a   1.000
_cell.length_b   1.000
_cell.length_c   1.000
_cell.angle_alpha   90.00
_cell.angle_beta   90.00
_cell.angle_gamma   90.00
#
_symmetry.space_group_name_H-M   'P 1'
#
loop_
_entity.id
_entity.type
_entity.pdbx_description
1 polymer ?
#
loop_
_entity_poly.entity_id
_entity_poly.type
_entity_poly.pdbx_seq_one_letter_code
_entity_poly.pdbx_strand_id
1 'polypeptide(L)'
;MNRDLLRDLYAAGTAVLLVVAAALAGTAIERTDGTLRVGRPPLYANWVPHLGPGTPAALAVAVAVVAYGPSLAARLPWRALLLSAWGTAMAWTWSLALIDGWHRGIARRLTTRYEYLQVIDRFHDIPGTLRDFTRHILLHSPGHWPPHVAGHPPAASLTFVLLDRVGLGGGGWAGAWCITVGATACVAVLVTVRALAGEGLARRAAPFLALTPAAVWMGTSADGYFAAVAAWTVALSALAVTSRAGRRGRAAAFGSGLLLGLTCYLSYGLTLFALLVAAVLLLGRKRNAGRVLPFLLLGLVVVPTAFTLAGFHWWDAYHLLVERYYQGAGGIRPYGYWVWANLACTVFVVGLATVAGLRGAAGTLVRQRDRLRTRPGPAGGPSAEARLALLVSAAVLALLAADLSGMSKAETERIWLPFAMWLLPACAFLSGPRGWLAAQAVLALLLNHLLLTAW
;
A
#
# COMPACT_ATOMS: atom_id res chain seq x y z
N MET A 1 -20.62 -4.23 -28.59
CA MET A 1 -19.77 -3.99 -27.38
C MET A 1 -20.66 -3.43 -26.27
N ASN A 2 -20.60 -3.99 -25.06
CA ASN A 2 -21.41 -3.52 -23.94
C ASN A 2 -21.03 -2.07 -23.58
N ARG A 3 -22.02 -1.19 -23.34
CA ARG A 3 -21.82 0.25 -23.01
C ARG A 3 -20.91 0.43 -21.79
N ASP A 4 -20.98 -0.48 -20.81
CA ASP A 4 -20.13 -0.38 -19.63
C ASP A 4 -18.67 -0.73 -19.94
N LEU A 5 -18.42 -1.74 -20.78
CA LEU A 5 -17.05 -2.04 -21.23
C LEU A 5 -16.44 -0.87 -22.00
N LEU A 6 -17.23 -0.21 -22.86
CA LEU A 6 -16.75 0.96 -23.60
C LEU A 6 -16.34 2.09 -22.64
N ARG A 7 -17.13 2.37 -21.61
CA ARG A 7 -16.82 3.36 -20.58
C ARG A 7 -15.57 2.98 -19.77
N ASP A 8 -15.39 1.68 -19.46
CA ASP A 8 -14.24 1.16 -18.78
C ASP A 8 -12.97 1.36 -19.61
N LEU A 9 -13.03 1.11 -20.93
CA LEU A 9 -11.95 1.36 -21.87
C LEU A 9 -11.62 2.85 -22.00
N TYR A 10 -12.61 3.74 -22.00
CA TYR A 10 -12.35 5.19 -21.96
C TYR A 10 -11.64 5.62 -20.70
N ALA A 11 -12.02 5.11 -19.53
CA ALA A 11 -11.33 5.40 -18.28
C ALA A 11 -9.87 4.91 -18.30
N ALA A 12 -9.63 3.70 -18.81
CA ALA A 12 -8.28 3.17 -18.99
C ALA A 12 -7.47 4.00 -20.00
N GLY A 13 -8.09 4.41 -21.13
CA GLY A 13 -7.46 5.29 -22.13
C GLY A 13 -7.08 6.65 -21.56
N THR A 14 -7.94 7.25 -20.74
CA THR A 14 -7.63 8.52 -20.03
C THR A 14 -6.44 8.36 -19.09
N ALA A 15 -6.35 7.22 -18.38
CA ALA A 15 -5.19 6.94 -17.53
C ALA A 15 -3.89 6.78 -18.35
N VAL A 16 -3.95 6.13 -19.51
CA VAL A 16 -2.80 6.05 -20.42
C VAL A 16 -2.38 7.44 -20.90
N LEU A 17 -3.33 8.30 -21.28
CA LEU A 17 -3.02 9.67 -21.66
C LEU A 17 -2.37 10.47 -20.53
N LEU A 18 -2.85 10.31 -19.29
CA LEU A 18 -2.23 10.92 -18.11
C LEU A 18 -0.77 10.47 -17.95
N VAL A 19 -0.52 9.16 -18.08
CA VAL A 19 0.85 8.60 -18.00
C VAL A 19 1.75 9.16 -19.10
N VAL A 20 1.27 9.19 -20.33
CA VAL A 20 2.02 9.75 -21.48
C VAL A 20 2.32 11.23 -21.27
N ALA A 21 1.32 12.01 -20.85
CA ALA A 21 1.52 13.43 -20.55
C ALA A 21 2.54 13.66 -19.43
N ALA A 22 2.48 12.85 -18.35
CA ALA A 22 3.44 12.92 -17.26
C ALA A 22 4.86 12.55 -17.71
N ALA A 23 5.00 11.53 -18.55
CA ALA A 23 6.29 11.12 -19.07
C ALA A 23 6.90 12.18 -20.00
N LEU A 24 6.10 12.76 -20.91
CA LEU A 24 6.56 13.81 -21.84
C LEU A 24 6.95 15.10 -21.09
N ALA A 25 6.07 15.61 -20.23
CA ALA A 25 6.33 16.81 -19.44
C ALA A 25 7.53 16.59 -18.49
N GLY A 26 7.57 15.44 -17.81
CA GLY A 26 8.67 15.12 -16.91
C GLY A 26 10.02 14.98 -17.65
N THR A 27 10.01 14.35 -18.82
CA THR A 27 11.23 14.26 -19.66
C THR A 27 11.71 15.63 -20.13
N ALA A 28 10.78 16.53 -20.47
CA ALA A 28 11.12 17.91 -20.83
C ALA A 28 11.75 18.64 -19.64
N ILE A 29 11.12 18.65 -18.47
CA ILE A 29 11.63 19.30 -17.24
C ILE A 29 12.99 18.73 -16.86
N GLU A 30 13.17 17.40 -16.89
CA GLU A 30 14.44 16.80 -16.50
C GLU A 30 15.58 17.15 -17.46
N ARG A 31 15.28 17.31 -18.78
CA ARG A 31 16.27 17.73 -19.78
C ARG A 31 16.63 19.21 -19.68
N THR A 32 15.68 20.09 -19.34
CA THR A 32 15.93 21.54 -19.23
C THR A 32 16.50 21.95 -17.89
N ASP A 33 15.91 21.45 -16.80
CA ASP A 33 16.15 21.96 -15.46
C ASP A 33 16.89 20.95 -14.57
N GLY A 34 16.81 19.63 -14.87
CA GLY A 34 17.42 18.58 -14.05
C GLY A 34 16.87 18.47 -12.63
N THR A 35 15.65 19.01 -12.40
CA THR A 35 15.10 19.19 -11.06
C THR A 35 14.29 18.01 -10.56
N LEU A 36 13.81 17.10 -11.44
CA LEU A 36 13.02 15.94 -11.01
C LEU A 36 13.88 14.87 -10.34
N ARG A 37 15.13 14.72 -10.78
CA ARG A 37 16.09 13.74 -10.25
C ARG A 37 15.54 12.31 -10.24
N VAL A 38 14.91 11.93 -11.36
CA VAL A 38 14.40 10.57 -11.61
C VAL A 38 14.78 10.13 -13.02
N GLY A 39 15.18 8.87 -13.16
CA GLY A 39 15.74 8.39 -14.43
C GLY A 39 14.74 8.28 -15.58
N ARG A 40 13.47 7.97 -15.27
CA ARG A 40 12.37 7.82 -16.23
C ARG A 40 11.09 8.45 -15.71
N PRO A 41 10.95 9.78 -15.77
CA PRO A 41 9.75 10.44 -15.25
C PRO A 41 8.45 9.82 -15.82
N PRO A 42 7.41 9.64 -15.01
CA PRO A 42 7.31 10.00 -13.59
C PRO A 42 7.91 8.96 -12.62
N LEU A 43 8.48 7.84 -13.09
CA LEU A 43 9.00 6.75 -12.27
C LEU A 43 10.46 6.97 -11.88
N TYR A 44 10.80 6.61 -10.64
CA TYR A 44 12.19 6.54 -10.18
C TYR A 44 12.81 5.22 -10.63
N ALA A 45 13.15 5.14 -11.92
CA ALA A 45 13.64 3.94 -12.55
C ALA A 45 14.61 4.28 -13.70
N ASN A 46 15.40 3.31 -14.12
CA ASN A 46 16.27 3.38 -15.29
C ASN A 46 15.79 2.39 -16.36
N TRP A 47 15.98 2.75 -17.63
CA TRP A 47 15.68 1.84 -18.74
C TRP A 47 16.77 0.79 -18.85
N VAL A 48 16.48 -0.43 -18.44
CA VAL A 48 17.40 -1.57 -18.47
C VAL A 48 16.61 -2.80 -18.86
N PRO A 49 16.38 -3.04 -20.16
CA PRO A 49 15.71 -4.26 -20.61
C PRO A 49 16.52 -5.50 -20.24
N HIS A 50 15.89 -6.44 -19.54
CA HIS A 50 16.55 -7.66 -19.09
C HIS A 50 15.58 -8.82 -18.88
N LEU A 51 16.13 -10.01 -18.88
CA LEU A 51 15.49 -11.26 -18.48
C LEU A 51 16.30 -11.85 -17.33
N GLY A 52 15.63 -12.58 -16.45
CA GLY A 52 16.32 -13.18 -15.32
C GLY A 52 15.68 -14.48 -14.82
N PRO A 53 16.23 -15.09 -13.77
CA PRO A 53 15.79 -16.40 -13.30
C PRO A 53 14.33 -16.44 -12.85
N GLY A 54 13.75 -15.30 -12.46
CA GLY A 54 12.34 -15.20 -12.09
C GLY A 54 11.37 -15.16 -13.27
N THR A 55 11.82 -14.83 -14.50
CA THR A 55 10.98 -14.66 -15.68
C THR A 55 10.06 -15.86 -15.97
N PRO A 56 10.54 -17.12 -16.02
CA PRO A 56 9.66 -18.26 -16.30
C PRO A 56 8.57 -18.42 -15.23
N ALA A 57 8.93 -18.25 -13.95
CA ALA A 57 7.98 -18.34 -12.85
C ALA A 57 6.94 -17.22 -12.90
N ALA A 58 7.35 -15.98 -13.18
CA ALA A 58 6.45 -14.84 -13.32
C ALA A 58 5.43 -15.06 -14.45
N LEU A 59 5.90 -15.54 -15.61
CA LEU A 59 5.02 -15.90 -16.73
C LEU A 59 4.03 -17.02 -16.34
N ALA A 60 4.50 -18.07 -15.68
CA ALA A 60 3.67 -19.19 -15.25
C ALA A 60 2.58 -18.73 -14.26
N VAL A 61 2.92 -17.91 -13.27
CA VAL A 61 1.96 -17.34 -12.30
C VAL A 61 0.94 -16.46 -13.03
N ALA A 62 1.39 -15.57 -13.92
CA ALA A 62 0.52 -14.69 -14.69
C ALA A 62 -0.51 -15.49 -15.50
N VAL A 63 -0.05 -16.47 -16.28
CA VAL A 63 -0.92 -17.34 -17.10
C VAL A 63 -1.89 -18.13 -16.23
N ALA A 64 -1.42 -18.72 -15.13
CA ALA A 64 -2.26 -19.51 -14.22
C ALA A 64 -3.37 -18.65 -13.60
N VAL A 65 -3.05 -17.44 -13.13
CA VAL A 65 -4.05 -16.54 -12.51
C VAL A 65 -5.04 -16.01 -13.56
N VAL A 66 -4.59 -15.64 -14.74
CA VAL A 66 -5.49 -15.17 -15.82
C VAL A 66 -6.45 -16.29 -16.25
N ALA A 67 -5.93 -17.50 -16.42
CA ALA A 67 -6.73 -18.65 -16.88
C ALA A 67 -7.70 -19.16 -15.79
N TYR A 68 -7.20 -19.36 -14.57
CA TYR A 68 -7.91 -20.09 -13.53
C TYR A 68 -8.35 -19.21 -12.34
N GLY A 69 -7.72 -18.07 -12.10
CA GLY A 69 -7.96 -17.22 -10.93
C GLY A 69 -9.43 -16.89 -10.68
N PRO A 70 -10.18 -16.37 -11.67
CA PRO A 70 -11.60 -16.04 -11.46
C PRO A 70 -12.47 -17.26 -11.12
N SER A 71 -12.21 -18.42 -11.76
CA SER A 71 -12.97 -19.63 -11.50
C SER A 71 -12.63 -20.27 -10.14
N LEU A 72 -11.36 -20.27 -9.75
CA LEU A 72 -10.94 -20.72 -8.43
C LEU A 72 -11.47 -19.80 -7.33
N ALA A 73 -11.39 -18.49 -7.52
CA ALA A 73 -11.95 -17.54 -6.57
C ALA A 73 -13.45 -17.71 -6.33
N ALA A 74 -14.21 -18.11 -7.37
CA ALA A 74 -15.63 -18.36 -7.25
C ALA A 74 -15.96 -19.66 -6.48
N ARG A 75 -15.10 -20.70 -6.59
CA ARG A 75 -15.43 -22.09 -6.13
C ARG A 75 -14.75 -22.49 -4.83
N LEU A 76 -13.55 -21.99 -4.54
CA LEU A 76 -12.79 -22.40 -3.35
C LEU A 76 -13.55 -22.09 -2.05
N PRO A 77 -13.50 -22.96 -1.03
CA PRO A 77 -13.90 -22.61 0.31
C PRO A 77 -13.16 -21.34 0.79
N TRP A 78 -13.81 -20.50 1.59
CA TRP A 78 -13.27 -19.20 1.97
C TRP A 78 -11.84 -19.25 2.51
N ARG A 79 -11.54 -20.18 3.42
CA ARG A 79 -10.19 -20.33 4.00
C ARG A 79 -9.17 -20.72 2.92
N ALA A 80 -9.51 -21.63 2.04
CA ALA A 80 -8.65 -22.01 0.93
C ALA A 80 -8.43 -20.86 -0.04
N LEU A 81 -9.46 -20.04 -0.30
CA LEU A 81 -9.31 -18.82 -1.11
C LEU A 81 -8.29 -17.84 -0.49
N LEU A 82 -8.34 -17.61 0.82
CA LEU A 82 -7.39 -16.71 1.48
C LEU A 82 -5.96 -17.24 1.40
N LEU A 83 -5.76 -18.54 1.64
CA LEU A 83 -4.44 -19.19 1.53
C LEU A 83 -3.92 -19.16 0.09
N SER A 84 -4.79 -19.44 -0.89
CA SER A 84 -4.43 -19.37 -2.31
C SER A 84 -4.10 -17.95 -2.74
N ALA A 85 -4.85 -16.94 -2.29
CA ALA A 85 -4.57 -15.54 -2.59
C ALA A 85 -3.22 -15.10 -2.02
N TRP A 86 -2.92 -15.45 -0.77
CA TRP A 86 -1.62 -15.18 -0.15
C TRP A 86 -0.48 -15.91 -0.86
N GLY A 87 -0.60 -17.21 -1.09
CA GLY A 87 0.41 -18.00 -1.79
C GLY A 87 0.65 -17.51 -3.22
N THR A 88 -0.40 -17.10 -3.92
CA THR A 88 -0.29 -16.53 -5.27
C THR A 88 0.37 -15.15 -5.23
N ALA A 89 -0.01 -14.27 -4.30
CA ALA A 89 0.63 -12.96 -4.14
C ALA A 89 2.11 -13.10 -3.79
N MET A 90 2.45 -14.05 -2.90
CA MET A 90 3.86 -14.41 -2.63
C MET A 90 4.57 -14.89 -3.88
N ALA A 91 4.04 -15.89 -4.57
CA ALA A 91 4.65 -16.44 -5.77
C ALA A 91 4.85 -15.37 -6.85
N TRP A 92 3.88 -14.47 -7.01
CA TRP A 92 3.96 -13.34 -7.93
C TRP A 92 5.07 -12.37 -7.54
N THR A 93 5.10 -11.91 -6.29
CA THR A 93 6.09 -10.95 -5.80
C THR A 93 7.51 -11.54 -5.83
N TRP A 94 7.69 -12.79 -5.37
CA TRP A 94 8.97 -13.48 -5.44
C TRP A 94 9.47 -13.65 -6.86
N SER A 95 8.62 -14.08 -7.78
CA SER A 95 9.02 -14.30 -9.17
C SER A 95 9.40 -12.99 -9.86
N LEU A 96 8.68 -11.87 -9.61
CA LEU A 96 9.05 -10.55 -10.11
C LEU A 96 10.38 -10.08 -9.51
N ALA A 97 10.58 -10.16 -8.20
CA ALA A 97 11.84 -9.76 -7.56
C ALA A 97 13.04 -10.59 -8.08
N LEU A 98 12.85 -11.88 -8.37
CA LEU A 98 13.86 -12.75 -8.90
C LEU A 98 14.17 -12.53 -10.40
N ILE A 99 13.42 -11.71 -11.14
CA ILE A 99 13.81 -11.27 -12.48
C ILE A 99 15.13 -10.49 -12.39
N ASP A 100 15.32 -9.70 -11.34
CA ASP A 100 16.60 -9.05 -11.05
C ASP A 100 17.67 -10.02 -10.46
N GLY A 101 17.31 -11.26 -10.20
CA GLY A 101 18.14 -12.25 -9.52
C GLY A 101 18.19 -12.04 -7.99
N TRP A 102 18.74 -13.03 -7.27
CA TRP A 102 18.78 -13.03 -5.81
C TRP A 102 19.48 -11.80 -5.22
N HIS A 103 20.68 -11.52 -5.70
CA HIS A 103 21.51 -10.46 -5.12
C HIS A 103 20.88 -9.08 -5.34
N ARG A 104 20.57 -8.72 -6.59
CA ARG A 104 20.05 -7.39 -6.93
C ARG A 104 18.59 -7.22 -6.56
N GLY A 105 17.77 -8.24 -6.76
CA GLY A 105 16.33 -8.18 -6.53
C GLY A 105 15.92 -8.36 -5.07
N ILE A 106 16.73 -9.02 -4.24
CA ILE A 106 16.35 -9.37 -2.87
C ILE A 106 17.42 -8.95 -1.85
N ALA A 107 18.61 -9.58 -1.88
CA ALA A 107 19.54 -9.46 -0.78
C ALA A 107 20.17 -8.06 -0.62
N ARG A 108 20.31 -7.30 -1.71
CA ARG A 108 20.94 -5.98 -1.69
C ARG A 108 19.95 -4.82 -1.48
N ARG A 109 18.65 -5.02 -1.70
CA ARG A 109 17.67 -3.92 -1.70
C ARG A 109 17.67 -3.11 -0.41
N LEU A 110 17.53 -3.76 0.73
CA LEU A 110 17.48 -3.12 2.04
C LEU A 110 18.87 -2.89 2.68
N THR A 111 19.96 -3.14 1.94
CA THR A 111 21.34 -2.91 2.40
C THR A 111 22.03 -1.74 1.71
N THR A 112 21.32 -0.96 0.88
CA THR A 112 21.92 0.21 0.25
C THR A 112 22.19 1.31 1.30
N ARG A 113 23.05 2.28 0.95
CA ARG A 113 23.42 3.40 1.86
C ARG A 113 22.23 4.24 2.35
N TYR A 114 21.05 4.06 1.77
CA TYR A 114 19.83 4.81 2.10
C TYR A 114 18.93 4.07 3.09
N GLU A 115 19.18 2.78 3.34
CA GLU A 115 18.27 1.82 3.93
C GLU A 115 18.47 1.54 5.43
N TYR A 116 17.50 0.84 6.01
CA TYR A 116 17.40 0.57 7.45
C TYR A 116 18.52 -0.32 7.98
N LEU A 117 19.06 -1.26 7.18
CA LEU A 117 20.09 -2.20 7.65
C LEU A 117 21.45 -1.52 7.88
N GLN A 118 21.64 -0.29 7.40
CA GLN A 118 22.85 0.49 7.64
C GLN A 118 23.01 0.96 9.09
N VAL A 119 21.97 0.84 9.90
CA VAL A 119 21.97 1.41 11.26
C VAL A 119 21.75 0.38 12.36
N ILE A 120 21.73 -0.91 12.03
CA ILE A 120 21.46 -1.99 13.00
C ILE A 120 22.42 -1.90 14.18
N ASP A 121 23.71 -1.72 13.93
CA ASP A 121 24.76 -1.62 14.96
C ASP A 121 24.58 -0.41 15.89
N ARG A 122 23.84 0.63 15.45
CA ARG A 122 23.56 1.79 16.31
C ARG A 122 22.47 1.53 17.34
N PHE A 123 21.75 0.42 17.24
CA PHE A 123 20.67 0.01 18.16
C PHE A 123 21.12 -1.01 19.21
N HIS A 124 22.41 -1.06 19.57
CA HIS A 124 22.84 -1.90 20.70
C HIS A 124 22.11 -1.53 21.99
N ASP A 125 22.07 -0.26 22.34
CA ASP A 125 21.21 0.31 23.38
C ASP A 125 19.97 0.91 22.76
N ILE A 126 18.90 0.12 22.63
CA ILE A 126 17.63 0.59 22.05
C ILE A 126 17.07 1.82 22.80
N PRO A 127 16.94 1.81 24.15
CA PRO A 127 16.44 2.97 24.88
C PRO A 127 17.29 4.23 24.68
N GLY A 128 18.61 4.12 24.67
CA GLY A 128 19.51 5.24 24.39
C GLY A 128 19.34 5.79 23.00
N THR A 129 19.32 4.91 22.00
CA THR A 129 19.11 5.29 20.59
C THR A 129 17.76 5.97 20.36
N LEU A 130 16.68 5.53 21.04
CA LEU A 130 15.37 6.15 20.93
C LEU A 130 15.35 7.56 21.53
N ARG A 131 16.01 7.79 22.67
CA ARG A 131 16.15 9.14 23.27
C ARG A 131 16.89 10.11 22.37
N ASP A 132 17.92 9.61 21.69
CA ASP A 132 18.78 10.44 20.83
C ASP A 132 18.33 10.47 19.36
N PHE A 133 17.28 9.75 18.99
CA PHE A 133 16.87 9.54 17.61
C PHE A 133 16.67 10.85 16.85
N THR A 134 16.00 11.83 17.45
CA THR A 134 15.68 13.13 16.83
C THR A 134 16.91 13.98 16.55
N ARG A 135 17.99 13.84 17.33
CA ARG A 135 19.26 14.58 17.15
C ARG A 135 19.97 14.25 15.83
N HIS A 136 19.64 13.12 15.21
CA HIS A 136 20.27 12.63 13.98
C HIS A 136 19.36 12.74 12.74
N ILE A 137 18.19 13.39 12.83
CA ILE A 137 17.27 13.47 11.70
C ILE A 137 17.77 14.44 10.63
N LEU A 138 18.25 15.64 11.00
CA LEU A 138 18.66 16.66 10.04
C LEU A 138 19.93 16.26 9.30
N LEU A 139 20.06 16.70 8.02
CA LEU A 139 21.16 16.32 7.14
C LEU A 139 22.54 16.78 7.67
N HIS A 140 22.58 17.91 8.34
CA HIS A 140 23.83 18.51 8.82
C HIS A 140 24.14 18.15 10.28
N SER A 141 23.32 17.31 10.93
CA SER A 141 23.60 16.82 12.27
C SER A 141 24.75 15.79 12.28
N PRO A 142 25.60 15.76 13.31
CA PRO A 142 26.63 14.75 13.43
C PRO A 142 26.04 13.34 13.43
N GLY A 143 26.59 12.46 12.59
CA GLY A 143 26.10 11.09 12.48
C GLY A 143 24.64 10.97 12.04
N HIS A 144 24.18 11.87 11.16
CA HIS A 144 22.80 11.86 10.66
C HIS A 144 22.34 10.50 10.13
N TRP A 145 21.05 10.24 10.28
CA TRP A 145 20.44 9.00 9.77
C TRP A 145 20.46 8.94 8.24
N PRO A 146 20.58 7.74 7.66
CA PRO A 146 20.25 7.49 6.26
C PRO A 146 18.85 8.00 5.92
N PRO A 147 18.58 8.35 4.66
CA PRO A 147 17.30 8.95 4.26
C PRO A 147 16.05 8.18 4.70
N HIS A 148 16.02 6.86 4.56
CA HIS A 148 14.85 6.07 4.96
C HIS A 148 14.70 5.98 6.48
N VAL A 149 15.79 5.95 7.23
CA VAL A 149 15.73 5.98 8.70
C VAL A 149 15.27 7.35 9.20
N ALA A 150 15.82 8.46 8.65
CA ALA A 150 15.38 9.81 8.98
C ALA A 150 13.93 10.07 8.58
N GLY A 151 13.49 9.46 7.47
CA GLY A 151 12.16 9.62 6.89
C GLY A 151 11.04 8.87 7.61
N HIS A 152 11.36 8.00 8.55
CA HIS A 152 10.39 7.12 9.22
C HIS A 152 10.57 7.16 10.74
N PRO A 153 9.49 6.96 11.51
CA PRO A 153 9.60 6.73 12.95
C PRO A 153 10.41 5.45 13.25
N PRO A 154 10.99 5.32 14.44
CA PRO A 154 11.97 4.27 14.73
C PRO A 154 11.44 2.83 14.72
N ALA A 155 10.12 2.59 14.75
CA ALA A 155 9.58 1.24 14.62
C ALA A 155 9.93 0.58 13.27
N ALA A 156 10.12 1.38 12.22
CA ALA A 156 10.59 0.89 10.92
C ALA A 156 11.98 0.23 11.04
N SER A 157 12.95 0.92 11.63
CA SER A 157 14.29 0.41 11.88
C SER A 157 14.29 -0.73 12.90
N LEU A 158 13.52 -0.59 13.98
CA LEU A 158 13.41 -1.60 15.03
C LEU A 158 12.90 -2.95 14.51
N THR A 159 12.07 -2.98 13.47
CA THR A 159 11.65 -4.23 12.83
C THR A 159 12.86 -5.04 12.38
N PHE A 160 13.80 -4.41 11.68
CA PHE A 160 15.00 -5.09 11.16
C PHE A 160 16.04 -5.37 12.26
N VAL A 161 16.14 -4.51 13.26
CA VAL A 161 16.95 -4.74 14.47
C VAL A 161 16.46 -5.99 15.21
N LEU A 162 15.15 -6.15 15.37
CA LEU A 162 14.58 -7.32 16.04
C LEU A 162 14.76 -8.59 15.22
N LEU A 163 14.64 -8.53 13.88
CA LEU A 163 14.96 -9.65 13.01
C LEU A 163 16.43 -10.10 13.18
N ASP A 164 17.35 -9.15 13.20
CA ASP A 164 18.77 -9.42 13.40
C ASP A 164 19.03 -10.09 14.74
N ARG A 165 18.44 -9.58 15.82
CA ARG A 165 18.58 -10.14 17.18
C ARG A 165 18.07 -11.58 17.36
N VAL A 166 17.11 -11.99 16.52
CA VAL A 166 16.61 -13.39 16.53
C VAL A 166 17.34 -14.28 15.51
N GLY A 167 18.46 -13.80 14.95
CA GLY A 167 19.28 -14.56 14.01
C GLY A 167 18.81 -14.50 12.55
N LEU A 168 17.86 -13.63 12.22
CA LEU A 168 17.36 -13.39 10.86
C LEU A 168 17.95 -12.09 10.28
N GLY A 169 19.27 -11.89 10.49
CA GLY A 169 19.99 -10.71 10.02
C GLY A 169 20.30 -10.72 8.53
N GLY A 170 20.60 -9.53 8.00
CA GLY A 170 21.01 -9.32 6.62
C GLY A 170 19.87 -9.16 5.62
N GLY A 171 20.23 -8.71 4.41
CA GLY A 171 19.26 -8.28 3.40
C GLY A 171 18.38 -9.40 2.84
N GLY A 172 18.86 -10.64 2.80
CA GLY A 172 18.08 -11.79 2.35
C GLY A 172 16.88 -12.08 3.27
N TRP A 173 17.08 -12.07 4.58
CA TRP A 173 16.01 -12.26 5.56
C TRP A 173 15.07 -11.05 5.62
N ALA A 174 15.63 -9.83 5.57
CA ALA A 174 14.82 -8.61 5.51
C ALA A 174 13.92 -8.59 4.28
N GLY A 175 14.44 -8.97 3.10
CA GLY A 175 13.66 -9.09 1.87
C GLY A 175 12.58 -10.18 1.96
N ALA A 176 12.93 -11.36 2.47
CA ALA A 176 11.98 -12.45 2.68
C ALA A 176 10.84 -12.04 3.64
N TRP A 177 11.16 -11.32 4.71
CA TRP A 177 10.18 -10.74 5.63
C TRP A 177 9.22 -9.79 4.91
N CYS A 178 9.76 -8.81 4.15
CA CYS A 178 8.96 -7.83 3.44
C CYS A 178 8.00 -8.49 2.45
N ILE A 179 8.46 -9.47 1.68
CA ILE A 179 7.62 -10.18 0.69
C ILE A 179 6.57 -11.04 1.40
N THR A 180 6.97 -11.84 2.38
CA THR A 180 6.07 -12.81 3.03
C THR A 180 4.97 -12.10 3.82
N VAL A 181 5.33 -11.12 4.64
CA VAL A 181 4.38 -10.34 5.43
C VAL A 181 3.60 -9.39 4.52
N GLY A 182 4.28 -8.72 3.58
CA GLY A 182 3.65 -7.81 2.61
C GLY A 182 2.54 -8.48 1.81
N ALA A 183 2.75 -9.71 1.34
CA ALA A 183 1.75 -10.49 0.62
C ALA A 183 0.47 -10.73 1.44
N THR A 184 0.51 -10.68 2.79
CA THR A 184 -0.70 -10.81 3.62
C THR A 184 -1.65 -9.63 3.49
N ALA A 185 -1.21 -8.49 2.93
CA ALA A 185 -2.08 -7.33 2.69
C ALA A 185 -3.28 -7.70 1.82
N CYS A 186 -3.11 -8.57 0.80
CA CYS A 186 -4.22 -9.04 -0.02
C CYS A 186 -5.28 -9.78 0.80
N VAL A 187 -4.86 -10.59 1.78
CA VAL A 187 -5.75 -11.32 2.69
C VAL A 187 -6.53 -10.36 3.58
N ALA A 188 -5.85 -9.38 4.17
CA ALA A 188 -6.48 -8.38 5.03
C ALA A 188 -7.53 -7.55 4.28
N VAL A 189 -7.24 -7.16 3.04
CA VAL A 189 -8.20 -6.47 2.16
C VAL A 189 -9.40 -7.37 1.84
N LEU A 190 -9.19 -8.64 1.49
CA LEU A 190 -10.28 -9.59 1.22
C LEU A 190 -11.17 -9.82 2.45
N VAL A 191 -10.58 -9.96 3.63
CA VAL A 191 -11.31 -10.10 4.90
C VAL A 191 -12.17 -8.85 5.15
N THR A 192 -11.64 -7.66 4.91
CA THR A 192 -12.36 -6.38 5.06
C THR A 192 -13.53 -6.29 4.09
N VAL A 193 -13.29 -6.55 2.80
CA VAL A 193 -14.34 -6.50 1.76
C VAL A 193 -15.45 -7.49 2.08
N ARG A 194 -15.10 -8.72 2.47
CA ARG A 194 -16.11 -9.70 2.89
C ARG A 194 -16.94 -9.22 4.07
N ALA A 195 -16.29 -8.68 5.08
CA ALA A 195 -16.96 -8.24 6.31
C ALA A 195 -17.93 -7.07 6.06
N LEU A 196 -17.58 -6.11 5.20
CA LEU A 196 -18.36 -4.90 4.96
C LEU A 196 -19.31 -5.01 3.76
N ALA A 197 -18.85 -5.62 2.68
CA ALA A 197 -19.53 -5.63 1.38
C ALA A 197 -19.94 -7.04 0.90
N GLY A 198 -19.59 -8.08 1.63
CA GLY A 198 -19.99 -9.45 1.34
C GLY A 198 -18.97 -10.26 0.54
N GLU A 199 -19.16 -11.59 0.61
CA GLU A 199 -18.19 -12.56 0.06
C GLU A 199 -18.12 -12.52 -1.47
N GLY A 200 -19.22 -12.24 -2.15
CA GLY A 200 -19.25 -12.20 -3.62
C GLY A 200 -18.31 -11.13 -4.20
N LEU A 201 -18.30 -9.92 -3.62
CA LEU A 201 -17.39 -8.85 -4.06
C LEU A 201 -15.95 -9.16 -3.67
N ALA A 202 -15.70 -9.74 -2.47
CA ALA A 202 -14.37 -10.17 -2.08
C ALA A 202 -13.79 -11.22 -3.05
N ARG A 203 -14.59 -12.20 -3.44
CA ARG A 203 -14.18 -13.23 -4.42
C ARG A 203 -13.85 -12.64 -5.79
N ARG A 204 -14.60 -11.64 -6.25
CA ARG A 204 -14.33 -10.94 -7.52
C ARG A 204 -13.05 -10.11 -7.46
N ALA A 205 -12.71 -9.53 -6.32
CA ALA A 205 -11.49 -8.77 -6.12
C ALA A 205 -10.24 -9.65 -5.97
N ALA A 206 -10.36 -10.89 -5.49
CA ALA A 206 -9.24 -11.74 -5.09
C ALA A 206 -8.17 -11.95 -6.18
N PRO A 207 -8.48 -12.28 -7.44
CA PRO A 207 -7.47 -12.48 -8.47
C PRO A 207 -6.67 -11.20 -8.76
N PHE A 208 -7.32 -10.02 -8.69
CA PHE A 208 -6.67 -8.73 -8.94
C PHE A 208 -5.74 -8.31 -7.80
N LEU A 209 -6.09 -8.63 -6.55
CA LEU A 209 -5.23 -8.42 -5.41
C LEU A 209 -4.00 -9.33 -5.43
N ALA A 210 -4.16 -10.58 -5.87
CA ALA A 210 -3.07 -11.55 -5.96
C ALA A 210 -2.12 -11.26 -7.13
N LEU A 211 -2.61 -10.73 -8.25
CA LEU A 211 -1.85 -10.45 -9.48
C LEU A 211 -1.69 -8.94 -9.71
N THR A 212 -1.50 -8.19 -8.64
CA THR A 212 -1.37 -6.73 -8.73
C THR A 212 -0.04 -6.29 -9.35
N PRO A 213 0.01 -5.23 -10.18
CA PRO A 213 1.27 -4.62 -10.61
C PRO A 213 2.07 -4.02 -9.43
N ALA A 214 1.41 -3.64 -8.32
CA ALA A 214 2.06 -3.18 -7.10
C ALA A 214 3.15 -4.15 -6.61
N ALA A 215 3.07 -5.44 -6.96
CA ALA A 215 4.04 -6.45 -6.59
C ALA A 215 5.47 -6.14 -7.07
N VAL A 216 5.63 -5.35 -8.16
CA VAL A 216 6.93 -4.87 -8.64
C VAL A 216 7.68 -4.08 -7.56
N TRP A 217 6.95 -3.32 -6.75
CA TRP A 217 7.50 -2.47 -5.67
C TRP A 217 7.27 -3.02 -4.27
N MET A 218 6.42 -4.03 -4.10
CA MET A 218 6.25 -4.74 -2.82
C MET A 218 7.41 -5.70 -2.54
N GLY A 219 8.05 -6.19 -3.59
CA GLY A 219 9.20 -7.08 -3.46
C GLY A 219 10.37 -6.33 -2.84
N THR A 220 10.81 -6.80 -1.66
CA THR A 220 11.94 -6.31 -0.86
C THR A 220 11.87 -4.85 -0.40
N SER A 221 10.72 -4.20 -0.48
CA SER A 221 10.49 -2.88 0.10
C SER A 221 9.86 -2.98 1.49
N ALA A 222 10.35 -2.17 2.43
CA ALA A 222 9.72 -2.02 3.74
C ALA A 222 8.26 -1.53 3.63
N ASP A 223 7.94 -0.74 2.60
CA ASP A 223 6.57 -0.26 2.36
C ASP A 223 5.57 -1.39 2.06
N GLY A 224 6.04 -2.50 1.46
CA GLY A 224 5.23 -3.72 1.31
C GLY A 224 4.84 -4.32 2.67
N TYR A 225 5.77 -4.40 3.60
CA TYR A 225 5.51 -4.81 4.99
C TYR A 225 4.58 -3.79 5.70
N PHE A 226 4.83 -2.49 5.55
CA PHE A 226 3.97 -1.44 6.12
C PHE A 226 2.54 -1.53 5.59
N ALA A 227 2.39 -1.83 4.30
CA ALA A 227 1.08 -2.03 3.67
C ALA A 227 0.31 -3.17 4.33
N ALA A 228 0.98 -4.26 4.70
CA ALA A 228 0.34 -5.37 5.41
C ALA A 228 -0.12 -4.99 6.81
N VAL A 229 0.72 -4.34 7.62
CA VAL A 229 0.36 -3.90 8.97
C VAL A 229 -0.83 -2.94 8.92
N ALA A 230 -0.78 -1.95 8.03
CA ALA A 230 -1.87 -1.00 7.82
C ALA A 230 -3.15 -1.69 7.31
N ALA A 231 -3.04 -2.69 6.44
CA ALA A 231 -4.20 -3.44 5.95
C ALA A 231 -4.85 -4.29 7.05
N TRP A 232 -4.06 -4.94 7.91
CA TRP A 232 -4.59 -5.70 9.06
C TRP A 232 -5.24 -4.79 10.10
N THR A 233 -4.77 -3.55 10.27
CA THR A 233 -5.46 -2.52 11.09
C THR A 233 -6.91 -2.37 10.65
N VAL A 234 -7.14 -2.15 9.35
CA VAL A 234 -8.47 -1.95 8.78
C VAL A 234 -9.29 -3.25 8.81
N ALA A 235 -8.67 -4.40 8.57
CA ALA A 235 -9.35 -5.70 8.63
C ALA A 235 -9.86 -6.03 10.04
N LEU A 236 -9.05 -5.79 11.06
CA LEU A 236 -9.47 -5.98 12.45
C LEU A 236 -10.58 -5.01 12.85
N SER A 237 -10.52 -3.73 12.39
CA SER A 237 -11.63 -2.78 12.57
C SER A 237 -12.92 -3.31 11.94
N ALA A 238 -12.86 -3.82 10.70
CA ALA A 238 -14.02 -4.36 10.00
C ALA A 238 -14.61 -5.58 10.73
N LEU A 239 -13.75 -6.49 11.19
CA LEU A 239 -14.17 -7.65 12.00
C LEU A 239 -14.80 -7.20 13.33
N ALA A 240 -14.25 -6.17 13.97
CA ALA A 240 -14.78 -5.66 15.22
C ALA A 240 -16.20 -5.12 15.06
N VAL A 241 -16.44 -4.24 14.06
CA VAL A 241 -17.75 -3.59 13.87
C VAL A 241 -18.83 -4.52 13.29
N THR A 242 -18.44 -5.60 12.62
CA THR A 242 -19.36 -6.57 12.03
C THR A 242 -19.65 -7.75 12.93
N SER A 243 -18.82 -8.01 13.94
CA SER A 243 -19.01 -9.10 14.88
C SER A 243 -20.24 -8.88 15.77
N ARG A 244 -20.81 -9.99 16.27
CA ARG A 244 -21.77 -9.91 17.38
C ARG A 244 -21.08 -9.33 18.60
N ALA A 245 -21.84 -8.58 19.43
CA ALA A 245 -21.32 -8.04 20.70
C ALA A 245 -20.70 -9.15 21.55
N GLY A 246 -19.39 -9.01 21.92
CA GLY A 246 -18.72 -10.03 22.71
C GLY A 246 -17.19 -9.82 22.77
N ARG A 247 -16.52 -10.77 23.46
CA ARG A 247 -15.06 -10.73 23.69
C ARG A 247 -14.26 -10.64 22.39
N ARG A 248 -14.66 -11.39 21.33
CA ARG A 248 -13.96 -11.40 20.02
C ARG A 248 -13.97 -10.03 19.34
N GLY A 249 -15.12 -9.32 19.35
CA GLY A 249 -15.21 -7.98 18.77
C GLY A 249 -14.35 -6.95 19.51
N ARG A 250 -14.31 -7.03 20.85
CA ARG A 250 -13.45 -6.16 21.68
C ARG A 250 -11.96 -6.44 21.45
N ALA A 251 -11.58 -7.71 21.40
CA ALA A 251 -10.20 -8.10 21.09
C ALA A 251 -9.75 -7.65 19.69
N ALA A 252 -10.61 -7.81 18.68
CA ALA A 252 -10.33 -7.31 17.33
C ALA A 252 -10.22 -5.78 17.30
N ALA A 253 -11.04 -5.04 18.04
CA ALA A 253 -10.95 -3.59 18.15
C ALA A 253 -9.64 -3.15 18.81
N PHE A 254 -9.27 -3.79 19.93
CA PHE A 254 -7.99 -3.52 20.61
C PHE A 254 -6.80 -3.82 19.70
N GLY A 255 -6.78 -4.99 19.03
CA GLY A 255 -5.75 -5.35 18.06
C GLY A 255 -5.67 -4.37 16.88
N SER A 256 -6.83 -3.89 16.38
CA SER A 256 -6.87 -2.83 15.36
C SER A 256 -6.23 -1.54 15.84
N GLY A 257 -6.55 -1.10 17.05
CA GLY A 257 -5.93 0.09 17.65
C GLY A 257 -4.43 -0.07 17.82
N LEU A 258 -3.99 -1.21 18.34
CA LEU A 258 -2.57 -1.53 18.51
C LEU A 258 -1.80 -1.46 17.18
N LEU A 259 -2.36 -2.08 16.13
CA LEU A 259 -1.76 -2.02 14.80
C LEU A 259 -1.84 -0.63 14.17
N LEU A 260 -2.87 0.18 14.46
CA LEU A 260 -2.94 1.57 14.01
C LEU A 260 -1.84 2.41 14.68
N GLY A 261 -1.64 2.23 15.99
CA GLY A 261 -0.51 2.84 16.69
C GLY A 261 0.83 2.44 16.07
N LEU A 262 1.04 1.16 15.82
CA LEU A 262 2.24 0.67 15.15
C LEU A 262 2.37 1.26 13.73
N THR A 263 1.30 1.30 12.95
CA THR A 263 1.26 1.89 11.60
C THR A 263 1.76 3.32 11.61
N CYS A 264 1.34 4.15 12.59
CA CYS A 264 1.82 5.53 12.76
C CYS A 264 3.31 5.60 13.14
N TYR A 265 3.87 4.55 13.73
CA TYR A 265 5.28 4.47 14.12
C TYR A 265 6.15 3.72 13.09
N LEU A 266 5.55 3.13 12.05
CA LEU A 266 6.25 2.62 10.87
C LEU A 266 6.46 3.71 9.81
N SER A 267 5.48 4.60 9.60
CA SER A 267 5.60 5.71 8.67
C SER A 267 4.68 6.86 9.05
N TYR A 268 5.19 8.10 9.00
CA TYR A 268 4.42 9.31 9.31
C TYR A 268 3.19 9.48 8.39
N GLY A 269 3.34 9.19 7.09
CA GLY A 269 2.24 9.31 6.11
C GLY A 269 1.11 8.30 6.37
N LEU A 270 1.38 7.20 7.05
CA LEU A 270 0.38 6.18 7.34
C LEU A 270 -0.59 6.54 8.47
N THR A 271 -0.42 7.68 9.14
CA THR A 271 -1.45 8.29 10.00
C THR A 271 -2.76 8.50 9.25
N LEU A 272 -2.71 8.70 7.92
CA LEU A 272 -3.89 8.80 7.05
C LEU A 272 -4.73 7.52 7.01
N PHE A 273 -4.22 6.38 7.48
CA PHE A 273 -5.04 5.17 7.64
C PHE A 273 -6.17 5.34 8.67
N ALA A 274 -6.09 6.36 9.52
CA ALA A 274 -7.21 6.76 10.37
C ALA A 274 -8.49 7.07 9.54
N LEU A 275 -8.35 7.57 8.30
CA LEU A 275 -9.49 7.81 7.40
C LEU A 275 -10.17 6.50 6.98
N LEU A 276 -9.38 5.45 6.67
CA LEU A 276 -9.93 4.14 6.32
C LEU A 276 -10.60 3.48 7.53
N VAL A 277 -9.98 3.57 8.71
CA VAL A 277 -10.58 3.08 9.97
C VAL A 277 -11.87 3.82 10.26
N ALA A 278 -11.91 5.14 10.14
CA ALA A 278 -13.10 5.95 10.29
C ALA A 278 -14.20 5.53 9.30
N ALA A 279 -13.86 5.32 8.02
CA ALA A 279 -14.81 4.82 7.03
C ALA A 279 -15.39 3.46 7.43
N VAL A 280 -14.58 2.53 7.93
CA VAL A 280 -15.02 1.22 8.44
C VAL A 280 -15.98 1.38 9.63
N LEU A 281 -15.67 2.26 10.57
CA LEU A 281 -16.54 2.54 11.71
C LEU A 281 -17.89 3.12 11.26
N LEU A 282 -17.89 4.01 10.26
CA LEU A 282 -19.10 4.62 9.70
C LEU A 282 -19.93 3.61 8.89
N LEU A 283 -19.26 2.69 8.14
CA LEU A 283 -19.93 1.65 7.37
C LEU A 283 -20.45 0.49 8.24
N GLY A 284 -19.91 0.35 9.43
CA GLY A 284 -20.36 -0.63 10.43
C GLY A 284 -21.74 -0.29 11.02
N ARG A 285 -22.25 -1.22 11.83
CA ARG A 285 -23.48 -0.94 12.59
C ARG A 285 -23.19 0.12 13.66
N LYS A 286 -23.88 1.26 13.65
CA LYS A 286 -23.68 2.38 14.61
C LYS A 286 -23.58 1.91 16.08
N ARG A 287 -24.45 0.98 16.49
CA ARG A 287 -24.43 0.42 17.85
C ARG A 287 -23.13 -0.35 18.16
N ASN A 288 -22.55 -1.03 17.20
CA ASN A 288 -21.30 -1.77 17.37
C ASN A 288 -20.11 -0.81 17.33
N ALA A 289 -20.09 0.18 16.43
CA ALA A 289 -19.03 1.17 16.36
C ALA A 289 -18.80 1.88 17.72
N GLY A 290 -19.85 2.37 18.37
CA GLY A 290 -19.73 2.99 19.70
C GLY A 290 -19.23 2.04 20.79
N ARG A 291 -19.53 0.73 20.69
CA ARG A 291 -19.07 -0.28 21.66
C ARG A 291 -17.60 -0.68 21.47
N VAL A 292 -17.09 -0.68 20.23
CA VAL A 292 -15.73 -1.11 19.93
C VAL A 292 -14.73 0.04 20.00
N LEU A 293 -15.19 1.29 19.85
CA LEU A 293 -14.35 2.48 19.83
C LEU A 293 -13.45 2.62 21.08
N PRO A 294 -13.94 2.43 22.33
CA PRO A 294 -13.07 2.52 23.50
C PRO A 294 -11.90 1.53 23.48
N PHE A 295 -12.14 0.31 23.01
CA PHE A 295 -11.09 -0.72 22.91
C PHE A 295 -10.11 -0.41 21.80
N LEU A 296 -10.57 0.14 20.67
CA LEU A 296 -9.70 0.61 19.60
C LEU A 296 -8.79 1.73 20.11
N LEU A 297 -9.35 2.73 20.79
CA LEU A 297 -8.57 3.83 21.36
C LEU A 297 -7.58 3.35 22.43
N LEU A 298 -7.99 2.39 23.29
CA LEU A 298 -7.10 1.78 24.25
C LEU A 298 -5.91 1.07 23.56
N GLY A 299 -6.16 0.33 22.47
CA GLY A 299 -5.08 -0.29 21.69
C GLY A 299 -4.20 0.75 21.02
N LEU A 300 -4.81 1.82 20.47
CA LEU A 300 -4.08 2.88 19.75
C LEU A 300 -3.02 3.56 20.61
N VAL A 301 -3.31 3.82 21.88
CA VAL A 301 -2.40 4.56 22.76
C VAL A 301 -1.21 3.72 23.25
N VAL A 302 -1.23 2.39 23.11
CA VAL A 302 -0.16 1.49 23.63
C VAL A 302 1.18 1.79 22.99
N VAL A 303 1.25 1.82 21.66
CA VAL A 303 2.51 2.04 20.93
C VAL A 303 3.03 3.47 21.14
N PRO A 304 2.24 4.54 20.95
CA PRO A 304 2.67 5.90 21.28
C PRO A 304 3.20 6.03 22.70
N THR A 305 2.50 5.49 23.69
CA THR A 305 2.92 5.55 25.10
C THR A 305 4.26 4.84 25.30
N ALA A 306 4.43 3.64 24.72
CA ALA A 306 5.69 2.89 24.86
C ALA A 306 6.88 3.66 24.29
N PHE A 307 6.74 4.26 23.11
CA PHE A 307 7.81 5.06 22.49
C PHE A 307 8.07 6.37 23.24
N THR A 308 7.03 7.04 23.73
CA THR A 308 7.18 8.27 24.52
C THR A 308 7.90 7.99 25.85
N LEU A 309 7.54 6.90 26.55
CA LEU A 309 8.23 6.46 27.77
C LEU A 309 9.68 6.04 27.50
N ALA A 310 9.97 5.54 26.30
CA ALA A 310 11.34 5.25 25.87
C ALA A 310 12.12 6.51 25.45
N GLY A 311 11.50 7.69 25.48
CA GLY A 311 12.13 8.98 25.19
C GLY A 311 12.03 9.43 23.73
N PHE A 312 11.24 8.77 22.88
CA PHE A 312 11.00 9.22 21.50
C PHE A 312 9.72 10.05 21.41
N HIS A 313 9.84 11.30 20.97
CA HIS A 313 8.74 12.24 20.78
C HIS A 313 8.36 12.34 19.31
N TRP A 314 7.20 11.79 18.96
CA TRP A 314 6.74 11.64 17.57
C TRP A 314 6.56 12.99 16.84
N TRP A 315 6.00 14.01 17.54
CA TRP A 315 5.75 15.31 16.93
C TRP A 315 7.04 16.10 16.66
N ASP A 316 8.01 16.03 17.56
CA ASP A 316 9.33 16.68 17.37
C ASP A 316 10.04 16.04 16.17
N ALA A 317 10.02 14.71 16.12
CA ALA A 317 10.57 13.95 14.99
C ALA A 317 9.88 14.29 13.67
N TYR A 318 8.55 14.46 13.66
CA TYR A 318 7.79 14.83 12.47
C TYR A 318 8.16 16.24 11.96
N HIS A 319 8.31 17.24 12.86
CA HIS A 319 8.73 18.58 12.46
C HIS A 319 10.14 18.55 11.86
N LEU A 320 11.07 17.82 12.48
CA LEU A 320 12.43 17.65 11.95
C LEU A 320 12.43 16.87 10.62
N LEU A 321 11.53 15.92 10.44
CA LEU A 321 11.37 15.25 9.15
C LEU A 321 10.95 16.24 8.05
N VAL A 322 9.98 17.12 8.33
CA VAL A 322 9.56 18.13 7.33
C VAL A 322 10.76 18.98 6.91
N GLU A 323 11.55 19.46 7.86
CA GLU A 323 12.79 20.19 7.56
C GLU A 323 13.76 19.32 6.76
N ARG A 324 14.03 18.10 7.21
CA ARG A 324 14.91 17.14 6.53
C ARG A 324 14.49 16.87 5.09
N TYR A 325 13.19 16.78 4.82
CA TYR A 325 12.65 16.56 3.49
C TYR A 325 13.04 17.69 2.54
N TYR A 326 12.93 18.94 2.98
CA TYR A 326 13.31 20.10 2.19
C TYR A 326 14.83 20.34 2.11
N GLN A 327 15.62 19.78 3.01
CA GLN A 327 17.09 19.73 2.88
C GLN A 327 17.56 18.78 1.76
N GLY A 328 16.70 17.85 1.34
CA GLY A 328 16.96 16.85 0.30
C GLY A 328 16.33 17.18 -1.06
N ALA A 329 16.11 16.14 -1.85
CA ALA A 329 15.48 16.25 -3.18
C ALA A 329 14.07 16.86 -3.13
N GLY A 330 13.34 16.70 -2.03
CA GLY A 330 12.01 17.28 -1.83
C GLY A 330 11.97 18.80 -1.90
N GLY A 331 13.07 19.49 -1.54
CA GLY A 331 13.21 20.95 -1.67
C GLY A 331 13.44 21.41 -3.11
N ILE A 332 13.94 20.54 -3.98
CA ILE A 332 14.29 20.86 -5.37
C ILE A 332 13.17 20.47 -6.33
N ARG A 333 12.53 19.33 -6.11
CA ARG A 333 11.48 18.77 -6.96
C ARG A 333 10.27 19.70 -7.04
N PRO A 334 9.81 20.12 -8.25
CA PRO A 334 8.71 21.06 -8.43
C PRO A 334 7.37 20.43 -8.03
N TYR A 335 6.66 21.06 -7.09
CA TYR A 335 5.33 20.61 -6.65
C TYR A 335 4.31 20.59 -7.79
N GLY A 336 4.32 21.63 -8.64
CA GLY A 336 3.36 21.76 -9.74
C GLY A 336 3.40 20.63 -10.77
N TYR A 337 4.54 19.93 -10.90
CA TYR A 337 4.60 18.71 -11.70
C TYR A 337 4.15 17.49 -10.89
N TRP A 338 4.67 17.31 -9.66
CA TRP A 338 4.47 16.09 -8.90
C TRP A 338 3.03 15.90 -8.42
N VAL A 339 2.29 16.96 -8.13
CA VAL A 339 0.89 16.88 -7.65
C VAL A 339 -0.06 16.16 -8.61
N TRP A 340 0.27 16.06 -9.89
CA TRP A 340 -0.50 15.28 -10.87
C TRP A 340 0.28 14.10 -11.46
N ALA A 341 1.60 14.19 -11.53
CA ALA A 341 2.45 13.10 -11.99
C ALA A 341 2.45 11.91 -11.02
N ASN A 342 2.27 12.14 -9.73
CA ASN A 342 2.08 11.10 -8.72
C ASN A 342 0.84 10.24 -9.02
N LEU A 343 -0.22 10.82 -9.59
CA LEU A 343 -1.39 10.04 -10.04
C LEU A 343 -1.05 9.15 -11.23
N ALA A 344 -0.17 9.58 -12.12
CA ALA A 344 0.36 8.74 -13.20
C ALA A 344 1.23 7.59 -12.64
N CYS A 345 2.06 7.84 -11.61
CA CYS A 345 2.76 6.77 -10.88
C CYS A 345 1.76 5.77 -10.29
N THR A 346 0.67 6.26 -9.71
CA THR A 346 -0.37 5.39 -9.14
C THR A 346 -1.00 4.48 -10.20
N VAL A 347 -1.19 4.96 -11.44
CA VAL A 347 -1.70 4.12 -12.55
C VAL A 347 -0.77 2.91 -12.79
N PHE A 348 0.55 3.09 -12.76
CA PHE A 348 1.48 1.96 -12.89
C PHE A 348 1.35 0.96 -11.75
N VAL A 349 1.16 1.46 -10.52
CA VAL A 349 1.08 0.62 -9.31
C VAL A 349 -0.23 -0.18 -9.25
N VAL A 350 -1.36 0.46 -9.53
CA VAL A 350 -2.67 -0.20 -9.42
C VAL A 350 -3.14 -0.83 -10.71
N GLY A 351 -2.61 -0.38 -11.85
CA GLY A 351 -2.93 -0.86 -13.20
C GLY A 351 -4.26 -0.36 -13.76
N LEU A 352 -4.43 -0.56 -15.08
CA LEU A 352 -5.59 -0.06 -15.83
C LEU A 352 -6.91 -0.66 -15.39
N ALA A 353 -6.92 -1.92 -14.95
CA ALA A 353 -8.12 -2.58 -14.43
C ALA A 353 -8.68 -1.83 -13.21
N THR A 354 -7.80 -1.38 -12.32
CA THR A 354 -8.23 -0.65 -11.12
C THR A 354 -8.81 0.70 -11.49
N VAL A 355 -8.22 1.43 -12.43
CA VAL A 355 -8.76 2.71 -12.91
C VAL A 355 -10.16 2.52 -13.52
N ALA A 356 -10.34 1.51 -14.36
CA ALA A 356 -11.65 1.15 -14.89
C ALA A 356 -12.64 0.77 -13.79
N GLY A 357 -12.20 0.02 -12.78
CA GLY A 357 -12.99 -0.35 -11.60
C GLY A 357 -13.39 0.86 -10.74
N LEU A 358 -12.51 1.85 -10.58
CA LEU A 358 -12.80 3.11 -9.88
C LEU A 358 -13.95 3.88 -10.54
N ARG A 359 -14.00 3.91 -11.89
CA ARG A 359 -15.15 4.44 -12.62
C ARG A 359 -16.44 3.69 -12.23
N GLY A 360 -16.38 2.36 -12.14
CA GLY A 360 -17.51 1.52 -11.73
C GLY A 360 -17.99 1.84 -10.30
N ALA A 361 -17.04 2.04 -9.38
CA ALA A 361 -17.31 2.45 -8.00
C ALA A 361 -17.98 3.84 -7.96
N ALA A 362 -17.42 4.84 -8.65
CA ALA A 362 -17.99 6.18 -8.75
C ALA A 362 -19.41 6.16 -9.34
N GLY A 363 -19.62 5.41 -10.44
CA GLY A 363 -20.94 5.23 -11.04
C GLY A 363 -21.95 4.59 -10.07
N THR A 364 -21.51 3.71 -9.19
CA THR A 364 -22.36 3.11 -8.15
C THR A 364 -22.79 4.14 -7.11
N LEU A 365 -21.88 5.00 -6.66
CA LEU A 365 -22.19 6.08 -5.71
C LEU A 365 -23.16 7.10 -6.30
N VAL A 366 -22.96 7.49 -7.57
CA VAL A 366 -23.87 8.41 -8.26
C VAL A 366 -25.27 7.82 -8.36
N ARG A 367 -25.41 6.55 -8.77
CA ARG A 367 -26.72 5.88 -8.86
C ARG A 367 -27.43 5.70 -7.51
N GLN A 368 -26.68 5.63 -6.44
CA GLN A 368 -27.24 5.39 -5.10
C GLN A 368 -27.25 6.64 -4.22
N ARG A 369 -26.90 7.82 -4.79
CA ARG A 369 -26.78 9.09 -4.05
C ARG A 369 -28.01 9.42 -3.19
N ASP A 370 -29.21 9.17 -3.70
CA ASP A 370 -30.45 9.51 -3.02
C ASP A 370 -30.70 8.58 -1.82
N ARG A 371 -30.33 7.27 -1.96
CA ARG A 371 -30.36 6.31 -0.84
C ARG A 371 -29.32 6.58 0.23
N LEU A 372 -28.18 7.20 -0.15
CA LEU A 372 -27.12 7.59 0.80
C LEU A 372 -27.47 8.85 1.57
N ARG A 373 -28.30 9.74 1.00
CA ARG A 373 -28.75 11.00 1.60
C ARG A 373 -29.97 10.83 2.53
N THR A 374 -30.85 9.91 2.22
CA THR A 374 -32.03 9.64 3.05
C THR A 374 -31.60 8.88 4.33
N ARG A 375 -32.18 9.30 5.48
CA ARG A 375 -32.00 8.54 6.73
C ARG A 375 -32.44 7.09 6.49
N PRO A 376 -31.64 6.09 6.89
CA PRO A 376 -32.03 4.71 6.70
C PRO A 376 -33.32 4.43 7.46
N GLY A 377 -34.40 4.16 6.71
CA GLY A 377 -35.58 3.53 7.25
C GLY A 377 -35.25 2.10 7.75
N PRO A 378 -36.20 1.36 8.35
CA PRO A 378 -35.93 0.04 8.95
C PRO A 378 -35.30 -1.00 8.01
N ALA A 379 -35.35 -0.80 6.68
CA ALA A 379 -34.81 -1.69 5.63
C ALA A 379 -33.72 -1.07 4.74
N GLY A 380 -33.19 0.13 5.01
CA GLY A 380 -32.47 0.94 4.01
C GLY A 380 -31.08 1.42 4.39
N GLY A 381 -30.08 0.52 4.54
CA GLY A 381 -28.66 0.90 4.56
C GLY A 381 -28.04 0.88 3.13
N PRO A 382 -26.78 1.37 2.96
CA PRO A 382 -26.07 1.25 1.68
C PRO A 382 -25.97 -0.19 1.18
N SER A 383 -26.09 -0.40 -0.15
CA SER A 383 -25.91 -1.72 -0.74
C SER A 383 -24.48 -2.24 -0.52
N ALA A 384 -24.23 -3.52 -0.78
CA ALA A 384 -22.90 -4.11 -0.71
C ALA A 384 -21.91 -3.37 -1.62
N GLU A 385 -22.33 -3.06 -2.85
CA GLU A 385 -21.55 -2.32 -3.82
C GLU A 385 -21.27 -0.88 -3.35
N ALA A 386 -22.26 -0.20 -2.76
CA ALA A 386 -22.04 1.14 -2.22
C ALA A 386 -21.06 1.15 -1.06
N ARG A 387 -21.10 0.13 -0.18
CA ARG A 387 -20.13 0.01 0.92
C ARG A 387 -18.71 -0.20 0.40
N LEU A 388 -18.54 -1.05 -0.62
CA LEU A 388 -17.24 -1.22 -1.26
C LEU A 388 -16.79 0.08 -1.91
N ALA A 389 -17.65 0.75 -2.66
CA ALA A 389 -17.34 2.02 -3.31
C ALA A 389 -16.94 3.10 -2.31
N LEU A 390 -17.63 3.21 -1.15
CA LEU A 390 -17.28 4.14 -0.07
C LEU A 390 -15.93 3.81 0.59
N LEU A 391 -15.63 2.53 0.80
CA LEU A 391 -14.33 2.10 1.31
C LEU A 391 -13.19 2.47 0.35
N VAL A 392 -13.37 2.20 -0.94
CA VAL A 392 -12.41 2.59 -2.00
C VAL A 392 -12.26 4.12 -2.06
N SER A 393 -13.37 4.87 -1.94
CA SER A 393 -13.33 6.34 -1.92
C SER A 393 -12.55 6.89 -0.71
N ALA A 394 -12.64 6.23 0.46
CA ALA A 394 -11.82 6.62 1.62
C ALA A 394 -10.32 6.43 1.34
N ALA A 395 -9.94 5.38 0.62
CA ALA A 395 -8.55 5.18 0.19
C ALA A 395 -8.10 6.24 -0.83
N VAL A 396 -8.95 6.58 -1.80
CA VAL A 396 -8.68 7.70 -2.74
C VAL A 396 -8.48 9.01 -1.98
N LEU A 397 -9.33 9.31 -1.00
CA LEU A 397 -9.21 10.53 -0.20
C LEU A 397 -7.91 10.55 0.63
N ALA A 398 -7.51 9.42 1.22
CA ALA A 398 -6.25 9.31 1.95
C ALA A 398 -5.05 9.55 1.03
N LEU A 399 -5.06 8.94 -0.17
CA LEU A 399 -4.03 9.13 -1.18
C LEU A 399 -3.96 10.58 -1.66
N LEU A 400 -5.11 11.21 -1.96
CA LEU A 400 -5.16 12.62 -2.35
C LEU A 400 -4.68 13.56 -1.23
N ALA A 401 -4.99 13.25 0.04
CA ALA A 401 -4.47 14.00 1.17
C ALA A 401 -2.94 13.90 1.27
N ALA A 402 -2.38 12.70 1.03
CA ALA A 402 -0.94 12.50 0.96
C ALA A 402 -0.30 13.29 -0.20
N ASP A 403 -0.94 13.30 -1.36
CA ASP A 403 -0.47 14.01 -2.55
C ASP A 403 -0.46 15.54 -2.35
N LEU A 404 -1.59 16.08 -1.90
CA LEU A 404 -1.76 17.51 -1.67
C LEU A 404 -0.87 18.06 -0.54
N SER A 405 -0.37 17.21 0.35
CA SER A 405 0.57 17.61 1.41
C SER A 405 1.91 18.14 0.88
N GLY A 406 2.28 17.77 -0.36
CA GLY A 406 3.57 18.09 -0.95
C GLY A 406 4.76 17.33 -0.34
N MET A 407 4.51 16.40 0.60
CA MET A 407 5.54 15.58 1.26
C MET A 407 5.87 14.30 0.48
N SER A 408 5.27 14.12 -0.70
CA SER A 408 5.53 12.99 -1.60
C SER A 408 5.75 13.53 -3.02
N LYS A 409 6.98 13.89 -3.34
CA LYS A 409 7.39 14.30 -4.69
C LYS A 409 8.33 13.23 -5.25
N ALA A 410 7.86 12.43 -6.19
CA ALA A 410 8.46 11.17 -6.66
C ALA A 410 8.42 10.01 -5.64
N GLU A 411 8.84 8.85 -6.09
CA GLU A 411 8.93 7.61 -5.30
C GLU A 411 7.56 7.10 -4.81
N THR A 412 6.47 7.68 -5.32
CA THR A 412 5.10 7.35 -4.89
C THR A 412 4.68 5.96 -5.33
N GLU A 413 5.33 5.38 -6.33
CA GLU A 413 5.19 3.97 -6.71
C GLU A 413 5.48 3.01 -5.56
N ARG A 414 6.32 3.40 -4.59
CA ARG A 414 6.65 2.67 -3.38
C ARG A 414 5.91 3.22 -2.15
N ILE A 415 6.05 4.52 -1.89
CA ILE A 415 5.53 5.17 -0.68
C ILE A 415 4.01 5.02 -0.56
N TRP A 416 3.29 4.96 -1.68
CA TRP A 416 1.83 4.86 -1.70
C TRP A 416 1.31 3.43 -1.83
N LEU A 417 2.16 2.41 -1.82
CA LEU A 417 1.74 0.99 -1.82
C LEU A 417 0.66 0.68 -0.77
N PRO A 418 0.77 1.16 0.48
CA PRO A 418 -0.26 0.90 1.48
C PRO A 418 -1.65 1.37 1.05
N PHE A 419 -1.77 2.56 0.43
CA PHE A 419 -3.05 3.09 -0.05
C PHE A 419 -3.50 2.40 -1.34
N ALA A 420 -2.58 2.10 -2.24
CA ALA A 420 -2.83 1.45 -3.54
C ALA A 420 -3.55 0.10 -3.37
N MET A 421 -3.18 -0.69 -2.35
CA MET A 421 -3.83 -1.96 -2.03
C MET A 421 -5.34 -1.83 -1.79
N TRP A 422 -5.81 -0.66 -1.34
CA TRP A 422 -7.24 -0.38 -1.09
C TRP A 422 -7.99 0.15 -2.30
N LEU A 423 -7.31 0.46 -3.40
CA LEU A 423 -7.93 0.80 -4.68
C LEU A 423 -8.25 -0.45 -5.50
N LEU A 424 -7.44 -1.51 -5.38
CA LEU A 424 -7.57 -2.76 -6.12
C LEU A 424 -8.96 -3.45 -5.99
N PRO A 425 -9.65 -3.42 -4.84
CA PRO A 425 -11.00 -3.96 -4.73
C PRO A 425 -12.03 -3.36 -5.69
N ALA A 426 -11.76 -2.18 -6.25
CA ALA A 426 -12.59 -1.59 -7.29
C ALA A 426 -12.70 -2.48 -8.54
N CYS A 427 -11.73 -3.36 -8.80
CA CYS A 427 -11.80 -4.35 -9.87
C CYS A 427 -13.01 -5.32 -9.72
N ALA A 428 -13.60 -5.42 -8.52
CA ALA A 428 -14.83 -6.20 -8.34
C ALA A 428 -16.03 -5.65 -9.12
N PHE A 429 -15.99 -4.41 -9.59
CA PHE A 429 -17.03 -3.80 -10.43
C PHE A 429 -16.91 -4.16 -11.92
N LEU A 430 -15.78 -4.71 -12.35
CA LEU A 430 -15.51 -5.01 -13.75
C LEU A 430 -16.26 -6.24 -14.25
N SER A 431 -16.65 -6.20 -15.53
CA SER A 431 -17.09 -7.37 -16.29
C SER A 431 -15.93 -7.95 -17.10
N GLY A 432 -15.96 -9.27 -17.38
CA GLY A 432 -14.93 -9.94 -18.18
C GLY A 432 -13.54 -9.94 -17.52
N PRO A 433 -13.35 -10.51 -16.33
CA PRO A 433 -12.18 -10.30 -15.49
C PRO A 433 -10.85 -10.79 -16.12
N ARG A 434 -10.89 -11.79 -17.02
CA ARG A 434 -9.63 -12.35 -17.60
C ARG A 434 -8.86 -11.34 -18.45
N GLY A 435 -9.55 -10.56 -19.29
CA GLY A 435 -8.89 -9.52 -20.11
C GLY A 435 -8.21 -8.44 -19.25
N TRP A 436 -8.89 -8.01 -18.19
CA TRP A 436 -8.36 -7.05 -17.25
C TRP A 436 -7.20 -7.62 -16.41
N LEU A 437 -7.26 -8.88 -16.00
CA LEU A 437 -6.14 -9.57 -15.34
C LEU A 437 -4.93 -9.71 -16.27
N ALA A 438 -5.15 -10.03 -17.54
CA ALA A 438 -4.09 -10.09 -18.53
C ALA A 438 -3.41 -8.70 -18.68
N ALA A 439 -4.20 -7.63 -18.75
CA ALA A 439 -3.65 -6.26 -18.80
C ALA A 439 -2.81 -5.93 -17.54
N GLN A 440 -3.23 -6.33 -16.33
CA GLN A 440 -2.47 -6.17 -15.10
C GLN A 440 -1.14 -6.95 -15.15
N ALA A 441 -1.19 -8.22 -15.55
CA ALA A 441 -0.01 -9.07 -15.65
C ALA A 441 1.00 -8.53 -16.67
N VAL A 442 0.51 -8.15 -17.86
CA VAL A 442 1.37 -7.58 -18.93
C VAL A 442 2.01 -6.29 -18.45
N LEU A 443 1.26 -5.40 -17.80
CA LEU A 443 1.83 -4.16 -17.26
C LEU A 443 2.96 -4.45 -16.26
N ALA A 444 2.74 -5.33 -15.29
CA ALA A 444 3.75 -5.68 -14.30
C ALA A 444 5.00 -6.33 -14.93
N LEU A 445 4.79 -7.25 -15.86
CA LEU A 445 5.89 -7.89 -16.58
C LEU A 445 6.70 -6.89 -17.41
N LEU A 446 6.03 -5.99 -18.15
CA LEU A 446 6.71 -4.96 -18.92
C LEU A 446 7.50 -4.02 -18.01
N LEU A 447 6.92 -3.55 -16.91
CA LEU A 447 7.61 -2.69 -15.96
C LEU A 447 8.87 -3.36 -15.42
N ASN A 448 8.77 -4.61 -14.97
CA ASN A 448 9.89 -5.29 -14.34
C ASN A 448 10.98 -5.75 -15.32
N HIS A 449 10.62 -6.08 -16.58
CA HIS A 449 11.60 -6.49 -17.58
C HIS A 449 12.25 -5.33 -18.34
N LEU A 450 11.61 -4.17 -18.38
CA LEU A 450 12.12 -3.00 -19.11
C LEU A 450 12.78 -1.96 -18.21
N LEU A 451 12.39 -1.94 -16.93
CA LEU A 451 12.85 -0.93 -15.99
C LEU A 451 13.61 -1.59 -14.83
N LEU A 452 14.69 -0.97 -14.43
CA LEU A 452 15.35 -1.22 -13.16
C LEU A 452 14.95 -0.12 -12.19
N THR A 453 14.16 -0.47 -11.19
CA THR A 453 13.78 0.44 -10.10
C THR A 453 14.88 0.54 -9.06
N ALA A 454 14.84 1.56 -8.21
CA ALA A 454 15.82 1.72 -7.13
C ALA A 454 15.55 0.77 -5.94
N TRP A 455 14.35 0.21 -5.87
CA TRP A 455 13.82 -0.71 -4.85
C TRP A 455 13.20 -1.94 -5.48
#